data_9e7569ea7b7b6f17440d79ed12be59d1
#
_entry.id   9e7569ea7b7b6f17440d79ed12be59d1
#
_cell.length_a   1.000
_cell.length_b   1.000
_cell.length_c   1.000
_cell.angle_alpha   90.00
_cell.angle_beta   90.00
_cell.angle_gamma   90.00
#
_symmetry.space_group_name_H-M   'P 1'
#
loop_
_entity.id
_entity.type
_entity.pdbx_description
1 polymer ?
#
loop_
_entity_poly.entity_id
_entity_poly.type
_entity_poly.pdbx_seq_one_letter_code
_entity_poly.pdbx_strand_id
1 'polypeptide(L)'
;MKIAIYKPTVSISPVCGVKVQGKMWRDGLVALGHQVDLVNIWDDYDWDSYDWLIMMGFGGNFRDSSRAFSKLVKRIAIAPIIDPDCGHAKYKFFTKYWGDQKHLGLSSRFHDLYLNKDFYKLWLVRSDFESSYVTKCLEIEESKIELVPLQYRVQSCNEMPNKENFCFHASRLGASNKNVPRLIEAAIKYNFNLVLAGLLASEEEKQWLHNMIDGHKNIQYVGEVSDAELLEYYRRCKVFALPSLTEGVGMVALEAAANGAEIVLTNDGGPKYYLQNHAEIINPYSVDEIGKAVVKLLDKNVYQPELLEYMKDNFSPEACSKKLEKCLIDRL
;
A
#
# COMPACT_ATOMS: atom_id res chain seq x y z
N MET A 1 -25.32 -7.91 4.18
CA MET A 1 -25.34 -6.43 4.21
C MET A 1 -25.40 -5.89 2.80
N LYS A 2 -25.96 -4.69 2.65
CA LYS A 2 -25.85 -3.88 1.44
C LYS A 2 -24.89 -2.72 1.69
N ILE A 3 -23.82 -2.64 0.92
CA ILE A 3 -22.68 -1.75 1.18
C ILE A 3 -22.39 -0.91 -0.06
N ALA A 4 -22.23 0.40 0.10
CA ALA A 4 -21.76 1.29 -0.94
C ALA A 4 -20.27 1.65 -0.70
N ILE A 5 -19.46 1.68 -1.75
CA ILE A 5 -18.07 2.14 -1.68
C ILE A 5 -17.93 3.38 -2.57
N TYR A 6 -17.52 4.49 -1.97
CA TYR A 6 -17.39 5.77 -2.66
C TYR A 6 -15.97 6.33 -2.56
N LYS A 7 -15.46 6.82 -3.70
CA LYS A 7 -14.17 7.51 -3.79
C LYS A 7 -14.39 8.96 -4.23
N PRO A 8 -14.09 9.95 -3.37
CA PRO A 8 -14.39 11.36 -3.65
C PRO A 8 -13.51 12.01 -4.72
N THR A 9 -12.36 11.39 -5.03
CA THR A 9 -11.43 11.93 -6.03
C THR A 9 -11.59 11.23 -7.37
N VAL A 10 -11.67 12.01 -8.44
CA VAL A 10 -11.63 11.47 -9.81
C VAL A 10 -10.19 11.07 -10.12
N SER A 11 -9.99 9.83 -10.56
CA SER A 11 -8.73 9.36 -11.11
C SER A 11 -9.00 8.67 -12.43
N ILE A 12 -8.47 9.24 -13.51
CA ILE A 12 -8.59 8.68 -14.87
C ILE A 12 -7.59 7.52 -15.03
N SER A 13 -6.49 7.54 -14.28
CA SER A 13 -5.48 6.48 -14.35
C SER A 13 -6.09 5.11 -14.04
N PRO A 14 -5.85 4.09 -14.90
CA PRO A 14 -6.25 2.71 -14.63
C PRO A 14 -5.53 2.15 -13.39
N VAL A 15 -4.31 2.60 -13.13
CA VAL A 15 -3.46 2.15 -12.02
C VAL A 15 -3.51 3.19 -10.89
N CYS A 16 -4.57 3.16 -10.10
CA CYS A 16 -4.70 3.98 -8.88
C CYS A 16 -4.87 3.04 -7.69
N GLY A 17 -3.95 3.07 -6.73
CA GLY A 17 -3.96 2.19 -5.56
C GLY A 17 -5.30 2.20 -4.81
N VAL A 18 -5.93 3.37 -4.67
CA VAL A 18 -7.26 3.49 -4.01
C VAL A 18 -8.36 2.80 -4.82
N LYS A 19 -8.34 2.90 -6.17
CA LYS A 19 -9.29 2.16 -7.02
C LYS A 19 -9.09 0.65 -6.89
N VAL A 20 -7.84 0.21 -6.87
CA VAL A 20 -7.48 -1.21 -6.71
C VAL A 20 -8.01 -1.70 -5.38
N GLN A 21 -7.73 -0.99 -4.28
CA GLN A 21 -8.24 -1.33 -2.95
C GLN A 21 -9.76 -1.41 -2.91
N GLY A 22 -10.47 -0.42 -3.48
CA GLY A 22 -11.93 -0.41 -3.51
C GLY A 22 -12.52 -1.60 -4.26
N LYS A 23 -11.92 -1.98 -5.39
CA LYS A 23 -12.31 -3.18 -6.15
C LYS A 23 -12.05 -4.47 -5.35
N MET A 24 -10.89 -4.58 -4.73
CA MET A 24 -10.53 -5.72 -3.89
C MET A 24 -11.51 -5.91 -2.73
N TRP A 25 -11.87 -4.83 -2.04
CA TRP A 25 -12.86 -4.86 -0.97
C TRP A 25 -14.26 -5.24 -1.47
N ARG A 26 -14.70 -4.67 -2.63
CA ARG A 26 -15.95 -5.07 -3.26
C ARG A 26 -15.96 -6.57 -3.55
N ASP A 27 -14.95 -7.06 -4.27
CA ASP A 27 -14.90 -8.44 -4.73
C ASP A 27 -14.85 -9.42 -3.55
N GLY A 28 -14.09 -9.09 -2.51
CA GLY A 28 -14.02 -9.89 -1.32
C GLY A 28 -15.34 -9.94 -0.52
N LEU A 29 -16.00 -8.81 -0.33
CA LEU A 29 -17.30 -8.76 0.35
C LEU A 29 -18.40 -9.44 -0.46
N VAL A 30 -18.38 -9.32 -1.80
CA VAL A 30 -19.31 -10.06 -2.70
C VAL A 30 -19.08 -11.56 -2.57
N ALA A 31 -17.84 -12.02 -2.53
CA ALA A 31 -17.51 -13.43 -2.32
C ALA A 31 -18.02 -13.98 -0.96
N LEU A 32 -18.17 -13.10 0.04
CA LEU A 32 -18.76 -13.41 1.35
C LEU A 32 -20.31 -13.30 1.37
N GLY A 33 -20.94 -13.04 0.20
CA GLY A 33 -22.39 -13.01 0.07
C GLY A 33 -23.05 -11.66 0.33
N HIS A 34 -22.28 -10.55 0.35
CA HIS A 34 -22.82 -9.20 0.50
C HIS A 34 -23.16 -8.57 -0.85
N GLN A 35 -24.14 -7.66 -0.87
CA GLN A 35 -24.37 -6.78 -2.00
C GLN A 35 -23.46 -5.55 -1.87
N VAL A 36 -22.61 -5.29 -2.87
CA VAL A 36 -21.65 -4.18 -2.81
C VAL A 36 -21.65 -3.39 -4.12
N ASP A 37 -21.96 -2.10 -4.00
CA ASP A 37 -21.98 -1.17 -5.11
C ASP A 37 -20.78 -0.21 -5.05
N LEU A 38 -20.05 -0.10 -6.17
CA LEU A 38 -19.10 1.00 -6.36
C LEU A 38 -19.89 2.21 -6.86
N VAL A 39 -19.99 3.24 -6.04
CA VAL A 39 -20.82 4.40 -6.32
C VAL A 39 -20.35 5.13 -7.59
N ASN A 40 -21.24 5.21 -8.55
CA ASN A 40 -21.11 6.02 -9.75
C ASN A 40 -22.00 7.28 -9.58
N ILE A 41 -21.41 8.45 -9.70
CA ILE A 41 -22.11 9.74 -9.46
C ILE A 41 -23.24 10.05 -10.44
N TRP A 42 -23.36 9.27 -11.51
CA TRP A 42 -24.43 9.42 -12.53
C TRP A 42 -25.63 8.50 -12.28
N ASP A 43 -25.54 7.59 -11.29
CA ASP A 43 -26.59 6.64 -10.99
C ASP A 43 -27.40 7.09 -9.76
N ASP A 44 -28.67 6.75 -9.73
CA ASP A 44 -29.54 6.97 -8.59
C ASP A 44 -29.47 5.80 -7.60
N TYR A 45 -29.44 6.10 -6.31
CA TYR A 45 -29.34 5.13 -5.24
C TYR A 45 -30.41 5.34 -4.17
N ASP A 46 -31.06 4.26 -3.76
CA ASP A 46 -31.87 4.23 -2.54
C ASP A 46 -30.95 4.11 -1.31
N TRP A 47 -30.47 5.26 -0.80
CA TRP A 47 -29.50 5.35 0.27
C TRP A 47 -29.98 4.77 1.59
N ASP A 48 -31.28 4.79 1.86
CA ASP A 48 -31.85 4.19 3.09
C ASP A 48 -31.72 2.67 3.14
N SER A 49 -31.57 2.04 1.99
CA SER A 49 -31.37 0.58 1.87
C SER A 49 -29.97 0.12 2.21
N TYR A 50 -28.97 1.03 2.31
CA TYR A 50 -27.59 0.68 2.60
C TYR A 50 -27.33 0.58 4.12
N ASP A 51 -26.69 -0.51 4.52
CA ASP A 51 -26.20 -0.70 5.88
C ASP A 51 -24.98 0.15 6.17
N TRP A 52 -24.07 0.26 5.18
CA TRP A 52 -22.83 1.01 5.25
C TRP A 52 -22.51 1.75 3.95
N LEU A 53 -21.95 2.95 4.10
CA LEU A 53 -21.16 3.62 3.08
C LEU A 53 -19.69 3.63 3.51
N ILE A 54 -18.78 3.10 2.69
CA ILE A 54 -17.33 3.18 2.90
C ILE A 54 -16.78 4.28 1.99
N MET A 55 -16.28 5.35 2.60
CA MET A 55 -15.56 6.42 1.87
C MET A 55 -14.07 6.09 1.80
N MET A 56 -13.47 6.21 0.61
CA MET A 56 -12.07 5.81 0.39
C MET A 56 -11.20 7.00 -0.03
N GLY A 57 -10.22 7.33 0.79
CA GLY A 57 -9.34 8.47 0.61
C GLY A 57 -10.05 9.80 0.89
N PHE A 58 -9.32 10.88 0.72
CA PHE A 58 -9.81 12.26 0.90
C PHE A 58 -9.21 13.19 -0.16
N GLY A 59 -9.80 14.39 -0.33
CA GLY A 59 -9.47 15.34 -1.39
C GLY A 59 -10.60 15.45 -2.42
N GLY A 60 -10.46 16.32 -3.42
CA GLY A 60 -11.54 16.63 -4.35
C GLY A 60 -12.78 17.15 -3.63
N ASN A 61 -13.95 16.59 -3.92
CA ASN A 61 -15.22 16.97 -3.29
C ASN A 61 -15.49 16.28 -1.94
N PHE A 62 -14.45 15.80 -1.26
CA PHE A 62 -14.56 15.05 -0.02
C PHE A 62 -15.41 15.77 1.05
N ARG A 63 -15.20 17.06 1.26
CA ARG A 63 -15.91 17.85 2.28
C ARG A 63 -17.41 17.84 2.07
N ASP A 64 -17.84 18.15 0.85
CA ASP A 64 -19.26 18.27 0.52
C ASP A 64 -19.92 16.89 0.39
N SER A 65 -19.22 15.93 -0.18
CA SER A 65 -19.68 14.53 -0.24
C SER A 65 -19.89 13.95 1.16
N SER A 66 -18.97 14.17 2.09
CA SER A 66 -19.12 13.69 3.48
C SER A 66 -20.34 14.29 4.16
N ARG A 67 -20.59 15.60 3.98
CA ARG A 67 -21.76 16.28 4.52
C ARG A 67 -23.07 15.81 3.87
N ALA A 68 -23.07 15.56 2.57
CA ALA A 68 -24.24 15.04 1.88
C ALA A 68 -24.56 13.62 2.38
N PHE A 69 -23.58 12.74 2.38
CA PHE A 69 -23.79 11.34 2.81
C PHE A 69 -24.14 11.21 4.30
N SER A 70 -23.67 12.11 5.17
CA SER A 70 -24.04 12.08 6.59
C SER A 70 -25.55 12.30 6.84
N LYS A 71 -26.27 12.83 5.85
CA LYS A 71 -27.72 13.04 5.89
C LYS A 71 -28.50 11.92 5.19
N LEU A 72 -27.85 11.14 4.33
CA LEU A 72 -28.49 10.15 3.46
C LEU A 72 -28.28 8.72 3.97
N VAL A 73 -27.15 8.42 4.61
CA VAL A 73 -26.78 7.06 4.99
C VAL A 73 -26.68 6.95 6.51
N LYS A 74 -27.17 5.84 7.07
CA LYS A 74 -27.19 5.59 8.51
C LYS A 74 -25.80 5.47 9.13
N ARG A 75 -24.85 4.83 8.41
CA ARG A 75 -23.51 4.56 8.91
C ARG A 75 -22.46 4.82 7.81
N ILE A 76 -21.44 5.58 8.17
CA ILE A 76 -20.33 5.87 7.27
C ILE A 76 -19.04 5.36 7.93
N ALA A 77 -18.31 4.51 7.20
CA ALA A 77 -16.93 4.16 7.48
C ALA A 77 -15.99 4.97 6.56
N ILE A 78 -14.82 5.30 7.06
CA ILE A 78 -13.77 5.98 6.28
C ILE A 78 -12.51 5.14 6.23
N ALA A 79 -11.98 4.89 5.03
CA ALA A 79 -10.61 4.45 4.81
C ALA A 79 -9.79 5.67 4.38
N PRO A 80 -9.10 6.35 5.30
CA PRO A 80 -8.53 7.67 5.04
C PRO A 80 -7.36 7.63 4.07
N ILE A 81 -6.59 6.55 4.04
CA ILE A 81 -5.43 6.35 3.16
C ILE A 81 -4.40 7.47 3.36
N ILE A 82 -3.86 7.52 4.59
CA ILE A 82 -2.89 8.53 5.01
C ILE A 82 -1.48 7.96 4.83
N ASP A 83 -0.73 8.52 3.87
CA ASP A 83 0.68 8.21 3.61
C ASP A 83 1.51 9.51 3.73
N PRO A 84 1.79 9.98 4.96
CA PRO A 84 2.47 11.25 5.16
C PRO A 84 3.98 11.12 4.98
N ASP A 85 4.57 12.18 4.44
CA ASP A 85 6.01 12.39 4.32
C ASP A 85 6.60 13.24 5.47
N CYS A 86 5.82 13.46 6.53
CA CYS A 86 6.22 14.30 7.66
C CYS A 86 5.76 13.72 8.99
N GLY A 87 6.46 14.08 10.07
CA GLY A 87 6.15 13.65 11.42
C GLY A 87 4.79 14.16 11.96
N HIS A 88 4.28 13.50 13.00
CA HIS A 88 2.97 13.78 13.60
C HIS A 88 2.74 15.25 13.97
N ALA A 89 3.74 15.96 14.51
CA ALA A 89 3.59 17.35 14.92
C ALA A 89 3.29 18.27 13.73
N LYS A 90 4.03 18.11 12.62
CA LYS A 90 3.82 18.88 11.39
C LYS A 90 2.49 18.51 10.75
N TYR A 91 2.17 17.23 10.67
CA TYR A 91 0.91 16.75 10.14
C TYR A 91 -0.28 17.30 10.94
N LYS A 92 -0.24 17.22 12.29
CA LYS A 92 -1.27 17.76 13.19
C LYS A 92 -1.46 19.26 13.00
N PHE A 93 -0.37 20.02 12.85
CA PHE A 93 -0.43 21.46 12.60
C PHE A 93 -1.21 21.77 11.33
N PHE A 94 -0.88 21.13 10.20
CA PHE A 94 -1.60 21.34 8.95
C PHE A 94 -3.03 20.81 8.99
N THR A 95 -3.29 19.77 9.76
CA THR A 95 -4.63 19.19 9.92
C THR A 95 -5.54 20.10 10.74
N LYS A 96 -5.06 20.63 11.86
CA LYS A 96 -5.89 21.30 12.87
C LYS A 96 -5.90 22.83 12.71
N TYR A 97 -4.78 23.44 12.39
CA TYR A 97 -4.60 24.90 12.48
C TYR A 97 -4.41 25.61 11.15
N TRP A 98 -3.97 24.92 10.10
CA TRP A 98 -3.64 25.58 8.82
C TRP A 98 -4.68 25.37 7.72
N GLY A 99 -5.78 24.71 8.01
CA GLY A 99 -6.63 24.15 6.96
C GLY A 99 -7.61 25.10 6.28
N ASP A 100 -7.99 26.20 6.88
CA ASP A 100 -9.11 27.05 6.41
C ASP A 100 -8.68 28.51 6.13
N GLN A 101 -7.46 28.72 5.64
CA GLN A 101 -6.95 30.04 5.27
C GLN A 101 -7.46 30.46 3.89
N LYS A 102 -8.78 30.56 3.74
CA LYS A 102 -9.44 30.90 2.47
C LYS A 102 -8.95 32.21 1.86
N HIS A 103 -8.59 33.18 2.68
CA HIS A 103 -8.11 34.51 2.23
C HIS A 103 -6.73 34.45 1.55
N LEU A 104 -5.95 33.39 1.77
CA LEU A 104 -4.64 33.21 1.16
C LEU A 104 -4.65 32.14 0.05
N GLY A 105 -5.83 31.60 -0.30
CA GLY A 105 -5.94 30.48 -1.24
C GLY A 105 -5.32 29.18 -0.73
N LEU A 106 -4.95 29.10 0.56
CA LEU A 106 -4.34 27.96 1.19
C LEU A 106 -5.42 27.10 1.85
N SER A 107 -5.75 25.97 1.24
CA SER A 107 -6.62 24.95 1.83
C SER A 107 -5.84 23.66 2.03
N SER A 108 -6.03 23.00 3.16
CA SER A 108 -5.49 21.69 3.41
C SER A 108 -6.57 20.64 3.32
N ARG A 109 -6.39 19.66 2.40
CA ARG A 109 -7.26 18.49 2.33
C ARG A 109 -7.31 17.68 3.63
N PHE A 110 -6.26 17.77 4.45
CA PHE A 110 -6.19 17.13 5.76
C PHE A 110 -7.14 17.78 6.76
N HIS A 111 -7.37 19.09 6.64
CA HIS A 111 -8.32 19.82 7.46
C HIS A 111 -9.76 19.42 7.16
N ASP A 112 -10.10 19.16 5.90
CA ASP A 112 -11.43 18.65 5.53
C ASP A 112 -11.72 17.30 6.18
N LEU A 113 -10.73 16.43 6.30
CA LEU A 113 -10.85 15.16 7.02
C LEU A 113 -11.09 15.39 8.52
N TYR A 114 -10.37 16.33 9.13
CA TYR A 114 -10.54 16.69 10.54
C TYR A 114 -11.93 17.31 10.82
N LEU A 115 -12.41 18.21 9.98
CA LEU A 115 -13.71 18.86 10.13
C LEU A 115 -14.90 17.91 10.02
N ASN A 116 -14.76 16.83 9.26
CA ASN A 116 -15.83 15.87 9.02
C ASN A 116 -15.69 14.61 9.88
N LYS A 117 -14.72 14.55 10.79
CA LYS A 117 -14.37 13.36 11.55
C LYS A 117 -15.53 12.73 12.33
N ASP A 118 -16.48 13.54 12.80
CA ASP A 118 -17.61 13.10 13.61
C ASP A 118 -18.72 12.40 12.79
N PHE A 119 -18.69 12.51 11.46
CA PHE A 119 -19.61 11.79 10.59
C PHE A 119 -19.27 10.28 10.50
N TYR A 120 -18.01 9.91 10.76
CA TYR A 120 -17.56 8.53 10.61
C TYR A 120 -17.72 7.73 11.90
N LYS A 121 -18.48 6.64 11.78
CA LYS A 121 -18.66 5.67 12.88
C LYS A 121 -17.46 4.73 13.00
N LEU A 122 -16.75 4.51 11.89
CA LEU A 122 -15.67 3.54 11.80
C LEU A 122 -14.54 4.08 10.91
N TRP A 123 -13.30 3.94 11.40
CA TRP A 123 -12.08 4.31 10.70
C TRP A 123 -11.30 3.05 10.35
N LEU A 124 -11.21 2.75 9.05
CA LEU A 124 -10.55 1.57 8.51
C LEU A 124 -9.11 1.93 8.11
N VAL A 125 -8.16 1.63 8.96
CA VAL A 125 -6.73 1.93 8.73
C VAL A 125 -6.01 0.69 8.24
N ARG A 126 -4.97 0.89 7.43
CA ARG A 126 -4.22 -0.22 6.81
C ARG A 126 -3.10 -0.76 7.68
N SER A 127 -2.58 0.04 8.60
CA SER A 127 -1.44 -0.30 9.45
C SER A 127 -1.43 0.50 10.75
N ASP A 128 -0.64 0.06 11.73
CA ASP A 128 -0.38 0.81 12.96
C ASP A 128 0.26 2.18 12.68
N PHE A 129 1.02 2.28 11.60
CA PHE A 129 1.56 3.56 11.13
C PHE A 129 0.43 4.55 10.84
N GLU A 130 -0.53 4.18 9.99
CA GLU A 130 -1.68 5.00 9.65
C GLU A 130 -2.56 5.26 10.88
N SER A 131 -2.81 4.25 11.71
CA SER A 131 -3.53 4.35 12.97
C SER A 131 -2.95 5.43 13.86
N SER A 132 -1.62 5.51 13.96
CA SER A 132 -0.94 6.50 14.78
C SER A 132 -1.21 7.95 14.35
N TYR A 133 -1.39 8.22 13.05
CA TYR A 133 -1.77 9.53 12.53
C TYR A 133 -3.24 9.84 12.78
N VAL A 134 -4.12 8.85 12.61
CA VAL A 134 -5.55 8.99 12.89
C VAL A 134 -5.78 9.31 14.37
N THR A 135 -5.13 8.59 15.26
CA THR A 135 -5.25 8.82 16.72
C THR A 135 -4.62 10.12 17.15
N LYS A 136 -3.34 10.38 16.80
CA LYS A 136 -2.58 11.50 17.34
C LYS A 136 -2.86 12.84 16.65
N CYS A 137 -3.19 12.82 15.36
CA CYS A 137 -3.33 14.05 14.58
C CYS A 137 -4.80 14.42 14.32
N LEU A 138 -5.68 13.44 14.13
CA LEU A 138 -7.12 13.65 13.96
C LEU A 138 -7.89 13.53 15.28
N GLU A 139 -7.23 13.05 16.34
CA GLU A 139 -7.80 12.89 17.67
C GLU A 139 -9.04 11.98 17.65
N ILE A 140 -8.93 10.85 16.98
CA ILE A 140 -9.97 9.82 16.92
C ILE A 140 -9.74 8.82 18.05
N GLU A 141 -10.82 8.47 18.72
CA GLU A 141 -10.83 7.43 19.76
C GLU A 141 -10.45 6.07 19.17
N GLU A 142 -9.56 5.34 19.85
CA GLU A 142 -9.12 4.00 19.40
C GLU A 142 -10.31 3.04 19.21
N SER A 143 -11.36 3.20 20.01
CA SER A 143 -12.60 2.43 19.88
C SER A 143 -13.29 2.56 18.53
N LYS A 144 -13.01 3.59 17.73
CA LYS A 144 -13.56 3.80 16.39
C LYS A 144 -12.62 3.36 15.28
N ILE A 145 -11.42 2.85 15.61
CA ILE A 145 -10.38 2.51 14.64
C ILE A 145 -10.27 0.99 14.54
N GLU A 146 -10.31 0.48 13.30
CA GLU A 146 -10.10 -0.92 12.99
C GLU A 146 -9.00 -1.07 11.95
N LEU A 147 -8.08 -2.00 12.20
CA LEU A 147 -6.98 -2.28 11.29
C LEU A 147 -7.43 -3.31 10.25
N VAL A 148 -7.56 -2.86 9.00
CA VAL A 148 -7.87 -3.71 7.84
C VAL A 148 -6.72 -3.59 6.85
N PRO A 149 -5.75 -4.52 6.87
CA PRO A 149 -4.58 -4.46 6.00
C PRO A 149 -4.98 -4.66 4.54
N LEU A 150 -4.11 -4.21 3.64
CA LEU A 150 -4.27 -4.53 2.22
C LEU A 150 -3.84 -5.97 1.94
N GLN A 151 -4.64 -6.65 1.16
CA GLN A 151 -4.31 -7.97 0.63
C GLN A 151 -3.30 -7.88 -0.53
N TYR A 152 -2.56 -8.96 -0.77
CA TYR A 152 -1.83 -9.12 -2.02
C TYR A 152 -2.81 -9.39 -3.19
N ARG A 153 -2.42 -9.01 -4.43
CA ARG A 153 -3.30 -9.08 -5.62
C ARG A 153 -3.07 -10.34 -6.45
N VAL A 154 -1.89 -10.91 -6.36
CA VAL A 154 -1.48 -12.06 -7.18
C VAL A 154 -1.86 -13.36 -6.50
N GLN A 155 -1.93 -14.44 -7.27
CA GLN A 155 -2.10 -15.76 -6.69
C GLN A 155 -0.85 -16.13 -5.87
N SER A 156 -1.04 -16.49 -4.61
CA SER A 156 0.03 -17.03 -3.76
C SER A 156 0.39 -18.46 -4.17
N CYS A 157 1.62 -18.87 -3.91
CA CYS A 157 1.99 -20.28 -4.07
C CYS A 157 1.47 -21.11 -2.89
N ASN A 158 1.06 -22.35 -3.17
CA ASN A 158 0.62 -23.28 -2.13
C ASN A 158 1.79 -23.86 -1.34
N GLU A 159 2.89 -24.11 -2.03
CA GLU A 159 4.14 -24.68 -1.50
C GLU A 159 5.31 -23.79 -1.89
N MET A 160 6.41 -23.90 -1.16
CA MET A 160 7.62 -23.15 -1.47
C MET A 160 8.13 -23.49 -2.87
N PRO A 161 8.22 -22.52 -3.79
CA PRO A 161 8.76 -22.76 -5.11
C PRO A 161 10.30 -22.88 -5.08
N ASN A 162 10.86 -23.51 -6.11
CA ASN A 162 12.31 -23.50 -6.30
C ASN A 162 12.82 -22.08 -6.54
N LYS A 163 13.75 -21.63 -5.70
CA LYS A 163 14.31 -20.29 -5.77
C LYS A 163 15.65 -20.26 -6.51
N GLU A 164 15.79 -19.25 -7.37
CA GLU A 164 17.04 -18.93 -8.01
C GLU A 164 17.78 -17.85 -7.22
N ASN A 165 19.11 -17.90 -7.21
CA ASN A 165 19.93 -17.04 -6.36
C ASN A 165 20.10 -15.62 -6.96
N PHE A 166 19.02 -14.85 -6.98
CA PHE A 166 19.03 -13.44 -7.38
C PHE A 166 18.07 -12.61 -6.53
N CYS A 167 18.39 -11.30 -6.44
CA CYS A 167 17.52 -10.26 -5.89
C CYS A 167 16.66 -9.68 -7.00
N PHE A 168 15.36 -9.54 -6.76
CA PHE A 168 14.41 -8.90 -7.67
C PHE A 168 13.91 -7.58 -7.10
N HIS A 169 13.71 -6.59 -7.97
CA HIS A 169 13.05 -5.34 -7.65
C HIS A 169 12.09 -4.97 -8.77
N ALA A 170 10.85 -4.61 -8.40
CA ALA A 170 9.84 -4.17 -9.35
C ALA A 170 9.20 -2.87 -8.88
N SER A 171 9.27 -1.82 -9.70
CA SER A 171 8.68 -0.50 -9.42
C SER A 171 8.65 0.38 -10.65
N ARG A 172 8.15 1.62 -10.51
CA ARG A 172 8.50 2.70 -11.43
C ARG A 172 9.95 3.14 -11.17
N LEU A 173 10.89 2.61 -11.93
CA LEU A 173 12.33 2.70 -11.64
C LEU A 173 12.89 4.14 -11.63
N GLY A 174 12.34 5.04 -12.47
CA GLY A 174 12.72 6.46 -12.51
C GLY A 174 12.17 7.29 -11.34
N ALA A 175 11.29 6.74 -10.50
CA ALA A 175 10.73 7.46 -9.36
C ALA A 175 11.75 7.55 -8.21
N SER A 176 12.13 8.78 -7.83
CA SER A 176 13.18 9.04 -6.84
C SER A 176 12.92 8.37 -5.48
N ASN A 177 11.65 8.26 -5.07
CA ASN A 177 11.28 7.60 -3.82
C ASN A 177 11.51 6.08 -3.83
N LYS A 178 11.68 5.43 -4.99
CA LYS A 178 11.97 3.99 -5.09
C LYS A 178 13.42 3.64 -4.82
N ASN A 179 14.31 4.63 -4.83
CA ASN A 179 15.69 4.51 -4.39
C ASN A 179 16.52 3.46 -5.16
N VAL A 180 16.18 3.26 -6.42
CA VAL A 180 16.84 2.28 -7.30
C VAL A 180 18.35 2.50 -7.42
N PRO A 181 18.89 3.75 -7.46
CA PRO A 181 20.32 3.98 -7.50
C PRO A 181 21.09 3.27 -6.38
N ARG A 182 20.62 3.40 -5.12
CA ARG A 182 21.32 2.75 -3.99
C ARG A 182 21.22 1.23 -4.01
N LEU A 183 20.14 0.67 -4.57
CA LEU A 183 20.04 -0.77 -4.76
C LEU A 183 21.04 -1.27 -5.81
N ILE A 184 21.23 -0.54 -6.91
CA ILE A 184 22.24 -0.82 -7.93
C ILE A 184 23.64 -0.72 -7.32
N GLU A 185 23.94 0.37 -6.61
CA GLU A 185 25.23 0.53 -5.91
C GLU A 185 25.50 -0.61 -4.93
N ALA A 186 24.49 -1.08 -4.21
CA ALA A 186 24.60 -2.23 -3.32
C ALA A 186 24.91 -3.52 -4.10
N ALA A 187 24.23 -3.75 -5.25
CA ALA A 187 24.47 -4.90 -6.09
C ALA A 187 25.90 -4.92 -6.68
N ILE A 188 26.42 -3.77 -7.07
CA ILE A 188 27.80 -3.61 -7.55
C ILE A 188 28.78 -3.90 -6.41
N LYS A 189 28.61 -3.23 -5.26
CA LYS A 189 29.52 -3.32 -4.13
C LYS A 189 29.59 -4.71 -3.51
N TYR A 190 28.47 -5.39 -3.40
CA TYR A 190 28.34 -6.70 -2.76
C TYR A 190 28.29 -7.86 -3.76
N ASN A 191 28.37 -7.56 -5.07
CA ASN A 191 28.43 -8.52 -6.17
C ASN A 191 27.32 -9.58 -6.15
N PHE A 192 26.07 -9.18 -5.90
CA PHE A 192 24.92 -10.07 -6.02
C PHE A 192 24.16 -9.87 -7.35
N ASN A 193 23.48 -10.90 -7.83
CA ASN A 193 22.66 -10.83 -9.03
C ASN A 193 21.39 -10.02 -8.73
N LEU A 194 21.16 -8.98 -9.52
CA LEU A 194 20.01 -8.08 -9.41
C LEU A 194 19.20 -8.05 -10.71
N VAL A 195 17.90 -8.31 -10.63
CA VAL A 195 16.97 -8.15 -11.75
C VAL A 195 16.03 -6.99 -11.44
N LEU A 196 15.95 -6.03 -12.36
CA LEU A 196 15.12 -4.83 -12.27
C LEU A 196 13.99 -4.91 -13.29
N ALA A 197 12.74 -4.76 -12.86
CA ALA A 197 11.57 -4.67 -13.72
C ALA A 197 10.80 -3.37 -13.46
N GLY A 198 10.24 -2.79 -14.52
CA GLY A 198 9.32 -1.67 -14.39
C GLY A 198 9.53 -0.53 -15.37
N LEU A 199 8.65 0.45 -15.25
CA LEU A 199 8.55 1.58 -16.17
C LEU A 199 9.70 2.58 -16.00
N LEU A 200 10.25 2.97 -17.13
CA LEU A 200 11.07 4.17 -17.33
C LEU A 200 10.29 5.10 -18.28
N ALA A 201 9.85 6.25 -17.79
CA ALA A 201 8.87 7.10 -18.45
C ALA A 201 9.48 7.99 -19.55
N SER A 202 10.81 8.17 -19.57
CA SER A 202 11.49 9.03 -20.55
C SER A 202 12.79 8.40 -21.04
N GLU A 203 13.30 8.92 -22.16
CA GLU A 203 14.60 8.48 -22.70
C GLU A 203 15.76 8.84 -21.77
N GLU A 204 15.65 9.95 -21.01
CA GLU A 204 16.63 10.34 -20.00
C GLU A 204 16.69 9.31 -18.87
N GLU A 205 15.53 8.80 -18.41
CA GLU A 205 15.48 7.73 -17.40
C GLU A 205 16.10 6.43 -17.94
N LYS A 206 15.87 6.09 -19.21
CA LYS A 206 16.47 4.89 -19.84
C LYS A 206 17.99 5.04 -19.96
N GLN A 207 18.47 6.20 -20.42
CA GLN A 207 19.90 6.46 -20.53
C GLN A 207 20.58 6.48 -19.17
N TRP A 208 19.92 7.07 -18.15
CA TRP A 208 20.40 7.05 -16.78
C TRP A 208 20.59 5.61 -16.27
N LEU A 209 19.57 4.75 -16.41
CA LEU A 209 19.66 3.35 -15.96
C LEU A 209 20.74 2.60 -16.73
N HIS A 210 20.80 2.76 -18.06
CA HIS A 210 21.82 2.15 -18.91
C HIS A 210 23.23 2.51 -18.43
N ASN A 211 23.49 3.79 -18.17
CA ASN A 211 24.79 4.25 -17.70
C ASN A 211 25.15 3.70 -16.29
N MET A 212 24.15 3.48 -15.45
CA MET A 212 24.38 2.91 -14.11
C MET A 212 24.72 1.43 -14.10
N ILE A 213 24.18 0.66 -15.05
CA ILE A 213 24.37 -0.80 -15.10
C ILE A 213 25.40 -1.24 -16.14
N ASP A 214 25.90 -0.30 -16.97
CA ASP A 214 26.89 -0.62 -18.00
C ASP A 214 28.16 -1.22 -17.39
N GLY A 215 28.65 -2.30 -18.02
CA GLY A 215 29.79 -3.08 -17.52
C GLY A 215 29.50 -4.02 -16.33
N HIS A 216 28.31 -3.99 -15.75
CA HIS A 216 27.92 -4.81 -14.58
C HIS A 216 27.06 -6.01 -14.98
N LYS A 217 27.70 -7.16 -15.31
CA LYS A 217 27.02 -8.38 -15.81
C LYS A 217 26.06 -9.02 -14.80
N ASN A 218 26.20 -8.70 -13.53
CA ASN A 218 25.34 -9.20 -12.45
C ASN A 218 24.03 -8.38 -12.30
N ILE A 219 23.81 -7.34 -13.12
CA ILE A 219 22.60 -6.51 -13.07
C ILE A 219 21.88 -6.58 -14.41
N GLN A 220 20.61 -6.94 -14.39
CA GLN A 220 19.76 -7.06 -15.56
C GLN A 220 18.53 -6.16 -15.43
N TYR A 221 18.24 -5.37 -16.47
CA TYR A 221 16.95 -4.69 -16.63
C TYR A 221 16.11 -5.45 -17.66
N VAL A 222 14.89 -5.82 -17.29
CA VAL A 222 13.98 -6.65 -18.11
C VAL A 222 12.81 -5.86 -18.71
N GLY A 223 12.77 -4.54 -18.47
CA GLY A 223 11.68 -3.71 -18.98
C GLY A 223 10.43 -3.73 -18.12
N GLU A 224 9.33 -3.22 -18.68
CA GLU A 224 8.01 -3.46 -18.13
C GLU A 224 7.60 -4.90 -18.41
N VAL A 225 7.10 -5.57 -17.37
CA VAL A 225 6.64 -6.94 -17.44
C VAL A 225 5.13 -7.02 -17.21
N SER A 226 4.48 -7.98 -17.81
CA SER A 226 3.07 -8.29 -17.54
C SER A 226 2.87 -8.82 -16.13
N ASP A 227 1.62 -8.82 -15.63
CA ASP A 227 1.30 -9.39 -14.32
C ASP A 227 1.68 -10.89 -14.22
N ALA A 228 1.59 -11.63 -15.32
CA ALA A 228 1.99 -13.03 -15.37
C ALA A 228 3.51 -13.22 -15.26
N GLU A 229 4.28 -12.40 -15.97
CA GLU A 229 5.76 -12.40 -15.87
C GLU A 229 6.23 -11.91 -14.51
N LEU A 230 5.56 -10.89 -13.94
CA LEU A 230 5.85 -10.38 -12.60
C LEU A 230 5.66 -11.48 -11.55
N LEU A 231 4.56 -12.25 -11.65
CA LEU A 231 4.30 -13.39 -10.77
C LEU A 231 5.39 -14.47 -10.90
N GLU A 232 5.86 -14.73 -12.12
CA GLU A 232 6.94 -15.69 -12.35
C GLU A 232 8.26 -15.22 -11.73
N TYR A 233 8.60 -13.91 -11.83
CA TYR A 233 9.76 -13.35 -11.13
C TYR A 233 9.64 -13.47 -9.62
N TYR A 234 8.47 -13.23 -9.02
CA TYR A 234 8.25 -13.42 -7.58
C TYR A 234 8.47 -14.89 -7.15
N ARG A 235 8.03 -15.83 -7.95
CA ARG A 235 8.23 -17.28 -7.68
C ARG A 235 9.68 -17.70 -7.78
N ARG A 236 10.42 -17.15 -8.72
CA ARG A 236 11.81 -17.50 -9.00
C ARG A 236 12.81 -16.79 -8.09
N CYS A 237 12.64 -15.51 -7.82
CA CYS A 237 13.60 -14.75 -7.02
C CYS A 237 13.71 -15.29 -5.58
N LYS A 238 14.93 -15.40 -5.07
CA LYS A 238 15.17 -15.75 -3.67
C LYS A 238 14.90 -14.55 -2.75
N VAL A 239 15.29 -13.35 -3.19
CA VAL A 239 15.11 -12.11 -2.44
C VAL A 239 14.33 -11.09 -3.26
N PHE A 240 13.39 -10.41 -2.64
CA PHE A 240 12.76 -9.21 -3.18
C PHE A 240 13.15 -8.00 -2.32
N ALA A 241 13.71 -6.96 -2.94
CA ALA A 241 14.15 -5.76 -2.23
C ALA A 241 13.32 -4.53 -2.60
N LEU A 242 12.78 -3.83 -1.60
CA LEU A 242 12.05 -2.57 -1.74
C LEU A 242 12.66 -1.50 -0.81
N PRO A 243 13.85 -0.96 -1.12
CA PRO A 243 14.54 0.01 -0.27
C PRO A 243 14.04 1.45 -0.50
N SER A 244 12.73 1.62 -0.70
CA SER A 244 12.11 2.92 -0.96
C SER A 244 12.44 3.95 0.13
N LEU A 245 12.61 5.22 -0.23
CA LEU A 245 12.81 6.31 0.74
C LEU A 245 11.54 6.54 1.57
N THR A 246 10.37 6.39 0.92
CA THR A 246 9.06 6.41 1.56
C THR A 246 8.15 5.42 0.86
N GLU A 247 7.34 4.70 1.62
CA GLU A 247 6.40 3.72 1.05
C GLU A 247 5.13 3.64 1.90
N GLY A 248 3.96 3.65 1.25
CA GLY A 248 2.68 3.51 1.95
C GLY A 248 2.43 2.08 2.43
N VAL A 249 2.35 1.15 1.51
CA VAL A 249 2.06 -0.27 1.79
C VAL A 249 3.13 -1.22 1.26
N GLY A 250 3.70 -0.91 0.08
CA GLY A 250 4.66 -1.80 -0.56
C GLY A 250 4.02 -3.09 -1.09
N MET A 251 2.88 -2.99 -1.79
CA MET A 251 2.11 -4.15 -2.28
C MET A 251 2.97 -5.18 -3.02
N VAL A 252 3.93 -4.73 -3.82
CA VAL A 252 4.86 -5.61 -4.54
C VAL A 252 5.71 -6.49 -3.62
N ALA A 253 6.02 -6.01 -2.40
CA ALA A 253 6.72 -6.81 -1.41
C ALA A 253 5.80 -7.86 -0.78
N LEU A 254 4.52 -7.53 -0.54
CA LEU A 254 3.52 -8.49 -0.06
C LEU A 254 3.29 -9.60 -1.10
N GLU A 255 3.22 -9.23 -2.38
CA GLU A 255 3.07 -10.15 -3.50
C GLU A 255 4.27 -11.10 -3.64
N ALA A 256 5.49 -10.58 -3.50
CA ALA A 256 6.71 -11.38 -3.51
C ALA A 256 6.79 -12.33 -2.30
N ALA A 257 6.46 -11.84 -1.10
CA ALA A 257 6.41 -12.65 0.13
C ALA A 257 5.41 -13.80 0.01
N ALA A 258 4.19 -13.53 -0.51
CA ALA A 258 3.15 -14.54 -0.76
C ALA A 258 3.54 -15.55 -1.85
N ASN A 259 4.65 -15.33 -2.55
CA ASN A 259 5.23 -16.22 -3.54
C ASN A 259 6.63 -16.74 -3.12
N GLY A 260 6.90 -16.74 -1.82
CA GLY A 260 8.05 -17.41 -1.22
C GLY A 260 9.38 -16.65 -1.32
N ALA A 261 9.37 -15.35 -1.69
CA ALA A 261 10.59 -14.54 -1.63
C ALA A 261 10.91 -14.12 -0.19
N GLU A 262 12.19 -14.08 0.16
CA GLU A 262 12.70 -13.36 1.32
C GLU A 262 12.63 -11.85 1.05
N ILE A 263 12.38 -11.02 2.05
CA ILE A 263 12.04 -9.62 1.85
C ILE A 263 13.03 -8.69 2.53
N VAL A 264 13.50 -7.67 1.77
CA VAL A 264 14.24 -6.51 2.30
C VAL A 264 13.39 -5.26 2.13
N LEU A 265 13.12 -4.56 3.23
CA LEU A 265 12.23 -3.39 3.27
C LEU A 265 12.89 -2.18 3.93
N THR A 266 12.40 -1.02 3.52
CA THR A 266 12.71 0.25 4.20
C THR A 266 12.18 0.28 5.63
N ASN A 267 12.88 0.98 6.52
CA ASN A 267 12.43 1.30 7.88
C ASN A 267 11.45 2.49 7.91
N ASP A 268 11.17 3.13 6.76
CA ASP A 268 10.26 4.29 6.67
C ASP A 268 8.91 3.91 6.05
N GLY A 269 7.83 4.42 6.62
CA GLY A 269 6.46 4.18 6.18
C GLY A 269 5.79 2.93 6.73
N GLY A 270 4.76 2.47 6.01
CA GLY A 270 3.89 1.38 6.42
C GLY A 270 4.42 -0.05 6.28
N PRO A 271 5.27 -0.39 5.28
CA PRO A 271 5.61 -1.79 4.97
C PRO A 271 6.18 -2.58 6.14
N LYS A 272 7.03 -1.97 6.96
CA LYS A 272 7.60 -2.63 8.15
C LYS A 272 6.57 -3.12 9.15
N TYR A 273 5.39 -2.47 9.22
CA TYR A 273 4.31 -2.89 10.12
C TYR A 273 3.51 -4.08 9.59
N TYR A 274 3.57 -4.33 8.28
CA TYR A 274 2.95 -5.50 7.66
C TYR A 274 3.77 -6.76 7.89
N LEU A 275 5.08 -6.68 7.68
CA LEU A 275 5.97 -7.84 7.70
C LEU A 275 6.75 -7.97 9.01
N GLN A 276 6.77 -6.94 9.86
CA GLN A 276 7.34 -6.95 11.22
C GLN A 276 8.66 -7.76 11.32
N ASN A 277 8.59 -8.92 11.99
CA ASN A 277 9.75 -9.80 12.23
C ASN A 277 10.04 -10.78 11.08
N HIS A 278 9.32 -10.66 9.95
CA HIS A 278 9.46 -11.57 8.80
C HIS A 278 10.17 -10.92 7.60
N ALA A 279 10.93 -9.84 7.83
CA ALA A 279 11.70 -9.16 6.78
C ALA A 279 12.96 -8.51 7.36
N GLU A 280 13.97 -8.33 6.52
CA GLU A 280 15.12 -7.46 6.84
C GLU A 280 14.71 -6.00 6.67
N ILE A 281 14.67 -5.26 7.77
CA ILE A 281 14.33 -3.84 7.79
C ILE A 281 15.61 -3.01 7.77
N ILE A 282 15.78 -2.16 6.75
CA ILE A 282 17.01 -1.43 6.48
C ILE A 282 16.79 0.10 6.48
N ASN A 283 17.85 0.82 6.77
CA ASN A 283 17.93 2.24 6.49
C ASN A 283 18.11 2.44 4.97
N PRO A 284 17.13 3.05 4.26
CA PRO A 284 17.20 3.17 2.81
C PRO A 284 18.31 4.12 2.32
N TYR A 285 18.90 4.91 3.21
CA TYR A 285 20.03 5.78 2.89
C TYR A 285 21.39 5.08 2.97
N SER A 286 21.44 3.84 3.47
CA SER A 286 22.68 3.06 3.67
C SER A 286 22.80 1.96 2.61
N VAL A 287 23.69 2.18 1.63
CA VAL A 287 24.04 1.15 0.63
C VAL A 287 24.55 -0.14 1.31
N ASP A 288 25.27 0.01 2.43
CA ASP A 288 25.82 -1.12 3.17
C ASP A 288 24.75 -1.95 3.87
N GLU A 289 23.73 -1.33 4.46
CA GLU A 289 22.63 -2.08 5.06
C GLU A 289 21.81 -2.80 4.00
N ILE A 290 21.52 -2.16 2.86
CA ILE A 290 20.83 -2.78 1.73
C ILE A 290 21.62 -4.01 1.25
N GLY A 291 22.91 -3.84 0.95
CA GLY A 291 23.74 -4.92 0.42
C GLY A 291 23.91 -6.09 1.39
N LYS A 292 24.19 -5.83 2.67
CA LYS A 292 24.32 -6.86 3.70
C LYS A 292 23.02 -7.64 3.91
N ALA A 293 21.88 -6.96 3.93
CA ALA A 293 20.57 -7.61 4.06
C ALA A 293 20.29 -8.53 2.87
N VAL A 294 20.51 -8.06 1.64
CA VAL A 294 20.31 -8.87 0.44
C VAL A 294 21.22 -10.10 0.45
N VAL A 295 22.52 -9.93 0.68
CA VAL A 295 23.48 -11.07 0.70
C VAL A 295 23.12 -12.09 1.79
N LYS A 296 22.77 -11.63 3.00
CA LYS A 296 22.33 -12.52 4.09
C LYS A 296 21.17 -13.42 3.67
N LEU A 297 20.19 -12.86 2.97
CA LEU A 297 18.98 -13.59 2.53
C LEU A 297 19.24 -14.44 1.26
N LEU A 298 20.21 -14.05 0.42
CA LEU A 298 20.65 -14.88 -0.70
C LEU A 298 21.44 -16.11 -0.24
N ASP A 299 22.19 -16.01 0.86
CA ASP A 299 22.99 -17.13 1.39
C ASP A 299 22.11 -18.21 2.03
N LYS A 300 21.08 -17.82 2.78
CA LYS A 300 20.21 -18.75 3.51
C LYS A 300 18.78 -18.27 3.58
N ASN A 301 17.83 -19.18 3.74
CA ASN A 301 16.47 -18.83 4.11
C ASN A 301 16.46 -18.43 5.59
N VAL A 302 15.84 -17.28 5.89
CA VAL A 302 15.75 -16.72 7.24
C VAL A 302 14.33 -16.68 7.72
N TYR A 303 13.40 -16.28 6.87
CA TYR A 303 11.98 -16.07 7.19
C TYR A 303 11.06 -17.05 6.47
N GLN A 304 11.50 -17.63 5.37
CA GLN A 304 10.73 -18.63 4.64
C GLN A 304 11.01 -20.05 5.20
N PRO A 305 9.99 -20.94 5.31
CA PRO A 305 8.61 -20.80 4.76
C PRO A 305 7.60 -20.13 5.69
N GLU A 306 7.95 -19.75 6.90
CA GLU A 306 7.01 -19.18 7.91
C GLU A 306 6.39 -17.87 7.41
N LEU A 307 7.15 -17.06 6.67
CA LEU A 307 6.64 -15.84 6.05
C LEU A 307 5.51 -16.15 5.05
N LEU A 308 5.62 -17.21 4.26
CA LEU A 308 4.59 -17.60 3.30
C LEU A 308 3.26 -17.93 4.00
N GLU A 309 3.31 -18.70 5.10
CA GLU A 309 2.13 -19.03 5.89
C GLU A 309 1.55 -17.77 6.57
N TYR A 310 2.41 -16.93 7.13
CA TYR A 310 1.99 -15.64 7.71
C TYR A 310 1.26 -14.76 6.68
N MET A 311 1.73 -14.74 5.42
CA MET A 311 1.08 -14.00 4.34
C MET A 311 -0.30 -14.56 4.00
N LYS A 312 -0.44 -15.89 3.94
CA LYS A 312 -1.74 -16.53 3.68
C LYS A 312 -2.77 -16.23 4.78
N ASP A 313 -2.36 -16.32 6.03
CA ASP A 313 -3.24 -16.18 7.18
C ASP A 313 -3.69 -14.74 7.41
N ASN A 314 -2.84 -13.75 7.09
CA ASN A 314 -3.09 -12.35 7.45
C ASN A 314 -3.39 -11.43 6.27
N PHE A 315 -2.90 -11.75 5.05
CA PHE A 315 -2.95 -10.84 3.89
C PHE A 315 -3.54 -11.48 2.64
N SER A 316 -4.07 -12.69 2.72
CA SER A 316 -4.83 -13.26 1.62
C SER A 316 -6.13 -12.47 1.36
N PRO A 317 -6.65 -12.50 0.13
CA PRO A 317 -7.95 -11.89 -0.19
C PRO A 317 -9.06 -12.32 0.77
N GLU A 318 -9.08 -13.60 1.13
CA GLU A 318 -10.07 -14.16 2.06
C GLU A 318 -9.89 -13.63 3.49
N ALA A 319 -8.67 -13.64 4.02
CA ALA A 319 -8.37 -13.18 5.38
C ALA A 319 -8.70 -11.69 5.57
N CYS A 320 -8.27 -10.84 4.62
CA CYS A 320 -8.54 -9.40 4.67
C CYS A 320 -10.04 -9.10 4.51
N SER A 321 -10.75 -9.83 3.64
CA SER A 321 -12.18 -9.64 3.42
C SER A 321 -13.01 -10.05 4.65
N LYS A 322 -12.69 -11.17 5.29
CA LYS A 322 -13.31 -11.60 6.55
C LYS A 322 -13.06 -10.59 7.67
N LYS A 323 -11.86 -10.01 7.72
CA LYS A 323 -11.54 -8.98 8.71
C LYS A 323 -12.36 -7.71 8.49
N LEU A 324 -12.47 -7.24 7.24
CA LEU A 324 -13.32 -6.10 6.89
C LEU A 324 -14.78 -6.37 7.21
N GLU A 325 -15.31 -7.54 6.81
CA GLU A 325 -16.68 -7.96 7.11
C GLU A 325 -16.96 -7.91 8.61
N LYS A 326 -16.08 -8.51 9.42
CA LYS A 326 -16.21 -8.53 10.88
C LYS A 326 -16.27 -7.11 11.44
N CYS A 327 -15.38 -6.22 11.03
CA CYS A 327 -15.38 -4.83 11.49
C CYS A 327 -16.71 -4.11 11.19
N LEU A 328 -17.32 -4.40 10.04
CA LEU A 328 -18.60 -3.82 9.66
C LEU A 328 -19.78 -4.43 10.44
N ILE A 329 -19.78 -5.74 10.67
CA ILE A 329 -20.84 -6.46 11.42
C ILE A 329 -20.83 -6.05 12.90
N ASP A 330 -19.66 -5.99 13.52
CA ASP A 330 -19.52 -5.67 14.94
C ASP A 330 -20.00 -4.24 15.28
N ARG A 331 -20.31 -3.43 14.26
CA ARG A 331 -20.75 -2.01 14.37
C ARG A 331 -22.13 -1.76 13.74
N LEU A 332 -22.86 -2.83 13.37
CA LEU A 332 -24.25 -2.71 12.92
C LEU A 332 -25.16 -2.37 14.11
#